data_f89750eb449d90cd98ace6f48c977c8a
#
_entry.id   f89750eb449d90cd98ace6f48c977c8a
#
_cell.length_a   1.000
_cell.length_b   1.000
_cell.length_c   1.000
_cell.angle_alpha   90.00
_cell.angle_beta   90.00
_cell.angle_gamma   90.00
#
_symmetry.space_group_name_H-M   'P 1'
#
loop_
_entity.id
_entity.type
_entity.pdbx_description
1 polymer ?
#
loop_
_entity_poly.entity_id
_entity_poly.type
_entity_poly.pdbx_seq_one_letter_code
_entity_poly.pdbx_strand_id
1 'polypeptide(L)'
;MKRALSLILAVVLAIASIVTLAACGETTNYKFGKELLTVTSQLEALQGLKKGDADIAVIDSVMAGYYMNNTDEFKDYKILEKVVFAEEQYGIAAKKGNDALISKINEALIALADTDYKTIADTYGLTSELLVKADTVNPLASANDESWNKVVNDKKIIIGYTLFAPIAYNDGDGADAKLVGFDIDLAKAVIKYLNTKYSTEIAEPEFVVIDWNQKEALLENGTIDLVWNGMTITPERKEGMSVSLPYLANKQVAIIAKADSDKFDADNYEGFVKLATDAVVIVEKGSAGESMVLPDEE
;
A
#
# COMPACT_ATOMS: atom_id res chain seq x y z
N MET A 1 57.67 0.91 -31.01
CA MET A 1 56.30 0.47 -31.44
C MET A 1 55.38 0.71 -30.28
N LYS A 2 54.60 1.79 -30.40
CA LYS A 2 53.66 2.27 -29.36
C LYS A 2 52.29 1.68 -29.67
N ARG A 3 51.70 0.96 -28.75
CA ARG A 3 50.28 0.59 -28.81
C ARG A 3 49.53 1.39 -27.76
N ALA A 4 48.71 2.31 -28.24
CA ALA A 4 47.75 3.08 -27.44
C ALA A 4 46.58 2.18 -27.05
N LEU A 5 46.30 2.11 -25.76
CA LEU A 5 45.11 1.45 -25.20
C LEU A 5 44.03 2.51 -25.07
N SER A 6 43.00 2.36 -25.86
CA SER A 6 41.83 3.25 -25.83
C SER A 6 40.87 2.79 -24.74
N LEU A 7 40.69 3.59 -23.69
CA LEU A 7 39.64 3.40 -22.69
C LEU A 7 38.30 3.83 -23.28
N ILE A 8 37.38 2.90 -23.45
CA ILE A 8 35.95 3.20 -23.74
C ILE A 8 35.25 3.33 -22.40
N LEU A 9 34.92 4.56 -22.06
CA LEU A 9 34.07 4.91 -20.93
C LEU A 9 32.61 4.66 -21.34
N ALA A 10 32.00 3.56 -20.90
CA ALA A 10 30.59 3.31 -21.09
C ALA A 10 29.78 4.11 -20.05
N VAL A 11 29.19 5.21 -20.49
CA VAL A 11 28.18 5.95 -19.74
C VAL A 11 26.88 5.18 -19.86
N VAL A 12 26.48 4.50 -18.79
CA VAL A 12 25.13 3.90 -18.67
C VAL A 12 24.17 5.05 -18.35
N LEU A 13 23.50 5.55 -19.37
CA LEU A 13 22.32 6.40 -19.23
C LEU A 13 21.17 5.48 -18.83
N ALA A 14 20.73 5.56 -17.58
CA ALA A 14 19.45 5.01 -17.15
C ALA A 14 18.35 5.86 -17.81
N ILE A 15 17.84 5.40 -18.94
CA ILE A 15 16.62 5.95 -19.55
C ILE A 15 15.46 5.36 -18.76
N ALA A 16 14.84 6.18 -17.91
CA ALA A 16 13.53 5.88 -17.36
C ALA A 16 12.55 5.75 -18.54
N SER A 17 12.17 4.53 -18.87
CA SER A 17 11.21 4.24 -19.92
C SER A 17 9.83 4.60 -19.42
N ILE A 18 9.36 5.82 -19.73
CA ILE A 18 7.93 6.12 -19.73
C ILE A 18 7.34 5.27 -20.86
N VAL A 19 6.70 4.16 -20.50
CA VAL A 19 5.94 3.36 -21.47
C VAL A 19 4.61 4.10 -21.69
N THR A 20 4.62 5.03 -22.65
CA THR A 20 3.37 5.46 -23.25
C THR A 20 2.87 4.32 -24.12
N LEU A 21 1.90 3.57 -23.65
CA LEU A 21 1.09 2.71 -24.51
C LEU A 21 0.24 3.60 -25.41
N ALA A 22 0.81 4.04 -26.53
CA ALA A 22 0.04 4.50 -27.65
C ALA A 22 -0.54 3.25 -28.34
N ALA A 23 -1.60 2.68 -27.74
CA ALA A 23 -2.42 1.66 -28.40
C ALA A 23 -3.41 2.36 -29.32
N CYS A 24 -3.48 1.90 -30.56
CA CYS A 24 -4.47 2.32 -31.55
C CYS A 24 -5.90 2.23 -31.00
N GLY A 25 -6.59 3.36 -30.89
CA GLY A 25 -8.01 3.43 -31.27
C GLY A 25 -9.07 2.89 -30.31
N GLU A 26 -8.77 2.48 -29.08
CA GLU A 26 -9.80 2.28 -28.06
C GLU A 26 -9.78 3.46 -27.09
N THR A 27 -10.83 4.27 -27.11
CA THR A 27 -11.06 5.28 -26.07
C THR A 27 -11.40 4.54 -24.79
N THR A 28 -10.42 4.39 -23.90
CA THR A 28 -10.68 3.86 -22.57
C THR A 28 -11.57 4.85 -21.85
N ASN A 29 -12.81 4.49 -21.56
CA ASN A 29 -13.75 5.33 -20.84
C ASN A 29 -13.44 5.26 -19.34
N TYR A 30 -12.51 6.07 -18.87
CA TYR A 30 -12.27 6.22 -17.43
C TYR A 30 -13.53 6.74 -16.73
N LYS A 31 -13.74 6.38 -15.46
CA LYS A 31 -14.85 6.93 -14.64
C LYS A 31 -14.76 8.45 -14.53
N PHE A 32 -13.54 9.00 -14.55
CA PHE A 32 -13.21 10.42 -14.67
C PHE A 32 -11.79 10.58 -15.17
N GLY A 33 -11.46 11.80 -15.63
CA GLY A 33 -10.17 12.07 -16.26
C GLY A 33 -10.15 11.69 -17.75
N LYS A 34 -9.33 12.38 -18.51
CA LYS A 34 -9.06 12.08 -19.93
C LYS A 34 -7.89 11.12 -20.13
N GLU A 35 -7.00 11.04 -19.12
CA GLU A 35 -5.77 10.26 -19.15
C GLU A 35 -5.44 9.73 -17.77
N LEU A 36 -4.99 8.48 -17.70
CA LEU A 36 -4.54 7.83 -16.47
C LEU A 36 -3.06 7.50 -16.59
N LEU A 37 -2.26 8.08 -15.69
CA LEU A 37 -0.85 7.74 -15.51
C LEU A 37 -0.74 6.74 -14.36
N THR A 38 0.05 5.69 -14.55
CA THR A 38 0.33 4.71 -13.50
C THR A 38 1.79 4.72 -13.11
N VAL A 39 2.06 4.65 -11.82
CA VAL A 39 3.39 4.63 -11.20
C VAL A 39 3.54 3.44 -10.28
N THR A 40 4.72 3.24 -9.69
CA THR A 40 5.04 2.04 -8.91
C THR A 40 4.75 2.19 -7.42
N SER A 41 4.44 3.40 -6.95
CA SER A 41 4.03 3.67 -5.56
C SER A 41 3.15 4.91 -5.45
N GLN A 42 2.35 5.00 -4.39
CA GLN A 42 1.53 6.19 -4.12
C GLN A 42 2.39 7.43 -3.85
N LEU A 43 3.59 7.26 -3.29
CA LEU A 43 4.54 8.38 -3.12
C LEU A 43 4.98 8.93 -4.48
N GLU A 44 5.25 8.08 -5.46
CA GLU A 44 5.53 8.52 -6.84
C GLU A 44 4.34 9.23 -7.47
N ALA A 45 3.10 8.82 -7.17
CA ALA A 45 1.90 9.54 -7.62
C ALA A 45 1.85 10.96 -7.05
N LEU A 46 2.11 11.15 -5.75
CA LEU A 46 2.22 12.49 -5.14
C LEU A 46 3.36 13.32 -5.74
N GLN A 47 4.50 12.69 -6.01
CA GLN A 47 5.64 13.37 -6.64
C GLN A 47 5.34 13.75 -8.10
N GLY A 48 4.62 12.92 -8.85
CA GLY A 48 4.15 13.23 -10.20
C GLY A 48 3.19 14.42 -10.22
N LEU A 49 2.24 14.46 -9.29
CA LEU A 49 1.37 15.60 -9.07
C LEU A 49 2.20 16.88 -8.78
N LYS A 50 3.21 16.78 -7.92
CA LYS A 50 4.09 17.92 -7.58
C LYS A 50 4.94 18.39 -8.75
N LYS A 51 5.35 17.52 -9.65
CA LYS A 51 6.08 17.87 -10.87
C LYS A 51 5.18 18.52 -11.94
N GLY A 52 3.86 18.39 -11.81
CA GLY A 52 2.89 18.83 -12.80
C GLY A 52 2.67 17.82 -13.94
N ASP A 53 3.04 16.55 -13.72
CA ASP A 53 2.79 15.46 -14.66
C ASP A 53 1.30 15.09 -14.70
N ALA A 54 0.56 15.38 -13.62
CA ALA A 54 -0.88 15.14 -13.48
C ALA A 54 -1.57 16.29 -12.75
N ASP A 55 -2.88 16.38 -12.91
CA ASP A 55 -3.75 17.34 -12.22
C ASP A 55 -4.29 16.81 -10.90
N ILE A 56 -4.51 15.49 -10.82
CA ILE A 56 -5.14 14.80 -9.69
C ILE A 56 -4.36 13.53 -9.36
N ALA A 57 -4.01 13.33 -8.09
CA ALA A 57 -3.55 12.03 -7.59
C ALA A 57 -4.68 11.36 -6.80
N VAL A 58 -4.92 10.05 -7.04
CA VAL A 58 -5.83 9.24 -6.22
C VAL A 58 -5.01 8.28 -5.39
N ILE A 59 -5.11 8.43 -4.07
CA ILE A 59 -4.31 7.69 -3.08
C ILE A 59 -5.13 7.39 -1.81
N ASP A 60 -4.54 6.61 -0.94
CA ASP A 60 -5.08 6.31 0.38
C ASP A 60 -5.09 7.54 1.30
N SER A 61 -6.20 7.74 2.03
CA SER A 61 -6.37 8.86 2.96
C SER A 61 -5.36 8.83 4.11
N VAL A 62 -4.94 7.65 4.53
CA VAL A 62 -3.89 7.46 5.55
C VAL A 62 -2.58 8.10 5.11
N MET A 63 -2.13 7.84 3.87
CA MET A 63 -0.94 8.49 3.31
C MET A 63 -1.15 9.98 3.07
N ALA A 64 -2.30 10.34 2.48
CA ALA A 64 -2.63 11.73 2.22
C ALA A 64 -2.59 12.57 3.50
N GLY A 65 -3.22 12.08 4.56
CA GLY A 65 -3.22 12.74 5.88
C GLY A 65 -1.82 12.92 6.44
N TYR A 66 -0.97 11.91 6.33
CA TYR A 66 0.43 12.00 6.79
C TYR A 66 1.18 13.12 6.05
N TYR A 67 1.20 13.12 4.72
CA TYR A 67 1.97 14.09 3.95
C TYR A 67 1.40 15.50 4.02
N MET A 68 0.08 15.65 4.03
CA MET A 68 -0.55 16.98 4.10
C MET A 68 -0.40 17.65 5.47
N ASN A 69 -0.29 16.86 6.56
CA ASN A 69 -0.26 17.38 7.93
C ASN A 69 1.13 17.40 8.56
N ASN A 70 2.05 16.53 8.12
CA ASN A 70 3.33 16.32 8.81
C ASN A 70 4.55 16.73 7.98
N THR A 71 4.38 17.15 6.72
CA THR A 71 5.51 17.57 5.89
C THR A 71 5.28 18.92 5.23
N ASP A 72 6.34 19.72 5.09
CA ASP A 72 6.29 20.95 4.29
C ASP A 72 6.29 20.67 2.77
N GLU A 73 6.60 19.46 2.39
CA GLU A 73 6.78 19.06 0.99
C GLU A 73 5.51 19.23 0.16
N PHE A 74 4.35 18.92 0.75
CA PHE A 74 3.04 18.97 0.09
C PHE A 74 2.11 20.05 0.67
N LYS A 75 2.66 21.06 1.33
CA LYS A 75 1.87 22.17 1.94
C LYS A 75 0.98 22.93 0.95
N ASP A 76 1.34 22.93 -0.35
CA ASP A 76 0.59 23.60 -1.40
C ASP A 76 -0.46 22.70 -2.07
N TYR A 77 -0.66 21.49 -1.53
CA TYR A 77 -1.64 20.51 -1.95
C TYR A 77 -2.72 20.31 -0.90
N LYS A 78 -3.84 19.72 -1.29
CA LYS A 78 -4.96 19.42 -0.38
C LYS A 78 -5.70 18.16 -0.79
N ILE A 79 -6.34 17.55 0.20
CA ILE A 79 -7.33 16.50 0.02
C ILE A 79 -8.66 17.16 -0.36
N LEU A 80 -9.37 16.59 -1.33
CA LEU A 80 -10.78 16.94 -1.60
C LEU A 80 -11.68 16.18 -0.61
N GLU A 81 -11.85 16.71 0.60
CA GLU A 81 -12.50 16.01 1.73
C GLU A 81 -13.94 15.56 1.46
N LYS A 82 -14.66 16.27 0.58
CA LYS A 82 -16.03 15.94 0.20
C LYS A 82 -16.11 14.90 -0.94
N VAL A 83 -14.97 14.52 -1.51
CA VAL A 83 -14.85 13.57 -2.60
C VAL A 83 -14.18 12.30 -2.08
N VAL A 84 -14.99 11.40 -1.53
CA VAL A 84 -14.55 10.07 -1.09
C VAL A 84 -14.95 9.06 -2.16
N PHE A 85 -13.97 8.38 -2.75
CA PHE A 85 -14.22 7.38 -3.80
C PHE A 85 -14.70 6.06 -3.21
N ALA A 86 -14.08 5.62 -2.12
CA ALA A 86 -14.45 4.41 -1.41
C ALA A 86 -14.05 4.50 0.07
N GLU A 87 -14.86 3.91 0.94
CA GLU A 87 -14.46 3.55 2.30
C GLU A 87 -13.90 2.14 2.27
N GLU A 88 -12.75 1.94 2.87
CA GLU A 88 -11.97 0.73 2.75
C GLU A 88 -11.50 0.21 4.10
N GLN A 89 -11.04 -1.03 4.09
CA GLN A 89 -10.42 -1.67 5.24
C GLN A 89 -9.15 -2.37 4.79
N TYR A 90 -8.08 -2.21 5.55
CA TYR A 90 -6.83 -2.92 5.29
C TYR A 90 -6.80 -4.29 5.93
N GLY A 91 -6.24 -5.24 5.21
CA GLY A 91 -5.96 -6.60 5.65
C GLY A 91 -4.56 -7.05 5.30
N ILE A 92 -4.13 -8.13 5.94
CA ILE A 92 -2.87 -8.80 5.67
C ILE A 92 -3.19 -10.01 4.79
N ALA A 93 -2.43 -10.21 3.73
CA ALA A 93 -2.66 -11.32 2.82
C ALA A 93 -1.51 -12.33 2.81
N ALA A 94 -1.88 -13.59 2.64
CA ALA A 94 -0.98 -14.71 2.35
C ALA A 94 -1.43 -15.41 1.06
N LYS A 95 -0.59 -16.30 0.54
CA LYS A 95 -0.98 -17.20 -0.54
C LYS A 95 -2.32 -17.87 -0.24
N LYS A 96 -3.16 -18.03 -1.26
CA LYS A 96 -4.46 -18.71 -1.12
C LYS A 96 -4.30 -20.11 -0.51
N GLY A 97 -5.08 -20.39 0.53
CA GLY A 97 -5.01 -21.63 1.29
C GLY A 97 -4.03 -21.62 2.48
N ASN A 98 -3.29 -20.53 2.71
CA ASN A 98 -2.46 -20.34 3.90
C ASN A 98 -3.27 -19.78 5.07
N ASP A 99 -4.42 -20.38 5.35
CA ASP A 99 -5.38 -19.90 6.34
C ASP A 99 -4.89 -20.08 7.77
N ALA A 100 -4.08 -21.12 8.05
CA ALA A 100 -3.51 -21.34 9.37
C ALA A 100 -2.52 -20.24 9.77
N LEU A 101 -1.70 -19.75 8.84
CA LEU A 101 -0.82 -18.60 9.08
C LEU A 101 -1.64 -17.33 9.36
N ILE A 102 -2.64 -17.03 8.53
CA ILE A 102 -3.53 -15.88 8.73
C ILE A 102 -4.31 -16.00 10.03
N SER A 103 -4.74 -17.21 10.40
CA SER A 103 -5.40 -17.46 11.69
C SER A 103 -4.52 -17.07 12.90
N LYS A 104 -3.22 -17.39 12.85
CA LYS A 104 -2.28 -17.02 13.91
C LYS A 104 -2.05 -15.50 13.96
N ILE A 105 -1.98 -14.85 12.81
CA ILE A 105 -1.90 -13.38 12.73
C ILE A 105 -3.16 -12.76 13.35
N ASN A 106 -4.36 -13.21 12.96
CA ASN A 106 -5.61 -12.72 13.53
C ASN A 106 -5.66 -12.89 15.06
N GLU A 107 -5.23 -14.05 15.56
CA GLU A 107 -5.16 -14.32 16.99
C GLU A 107 -4.24 -13.32 17.71
N ALA A 108 -3.08 -13.03 17.12
CA ALA A 108 -2.15 -12.07 17.70
C ALA A 108 -2.71 -10.63 17.66
N LEU A 109 -3.31 -10.20 16.54
CA LEU A 109 -3.95 -8.89 16.43
C LEU A 109 -5.03 -8.70 17.51
N ILE A 110 -5.88 -9.70 17.73
CA ILE A 110 -6.93 -9.68 18.77
C ILE A 110 -6.31 -9.60 20.17
N ALA A 111 -5.28 -10.40 20.44
CA ALA A 111 -4.64 -10.40 21.75
C ALA A 111 -3.89 -9.10 22.06
N LEU A 112 -3.38 -8.41 21.05
CA LEU A 112 -2.65 -7.15 21.18
C LEU A 112 -3.55 -5.90 21.08
N ALA A 113 -4.86 -6.06 20.87
CA ALA A 113 -5.79 -4.99 20.53
C ALA A 113 -5.75 -3.82 21.54
N ASP A 114 -5.71 -4.09 22.82
CA ASP A 114 -5.71 -3.09 23.89
C ASP A 114 -4.30 -2.72 24.39
N THR A 115 -3.25 -3.29 23.78
CA THR A 115 -1.85 -3.11 24.20
C THR A 115 -0.97 -2.59 23.05
N ASP A 116 -0.07 -3.43 22.51
CA ASP A 116 0.89 -3.00 21.50
C ASP A 116 0.23 -2.43 20.24
N TYR A 117 -0.88 -3.03 19.77
CA TYR A 117 -1.60 -2.54 18.59
C TYR A 117 -2.08 -1.09 18.76
N LYS A 118 -2.69 -0.77 19.91
CA LYS A 118 -3.13 0.59 20.22
C LYS A 118 -1.95 1.54 20.43
N THR A 119 -0.91 1.09 21.14
CA THR A 119 0.28 1.91 21.42
C THR A 119 1.03 2.26 20.13
N ILE A 120 1.16 1.30 19.22
CA ILE A 120 1.77 1.51 17.92
C ILE A 120 0.92 2.49 17.09
N ALA A 121 -0.42 2.33 17.07
CA ALA A 121 -1.29 3.25 16.36
C ALA A 121 -1.20 4.69 16.89
N ASP A 122 -1.10 4.88 18.22
CA ASP A 122 -0.87 6.18 18.84
C ASP A 122 0.43 6.82 18.35
N THR A 123 1.49 6.04 18.21
CA THR A 123 2.80 6.50 17.71
C THR A 123 2.71 7.08 16.30
N TYR A 124 1.87 6.49 15.45
CA TYR A 124 1.72 6.89 14.04
C TYR A 124 0.48 7.73 13.76
N GLY A 125 -0.29 8.13 14.79
CA GLY A 125 -1.49 8.97 14.65
C GLY A 125 -2.68 8.24 14.00
N LEU A 126 -2.76 6.92 14.14
CA LEU A 126 -3.76 6.06 13.48
C LEU A 126 -4.79 5.47 14.45
N THR A 127 -4.88 5.97 15.68
CA THR A 127 -5.76 5.39 16.72
C THR A 127 -7.24 5.42 16.32
N SER A 128 -7.69 6.43 15.58
CA SER A 128 -9.08 6.54 15.09
C SER A 128 -9.43 5.52 14.03
N GLU A 129 -8.42 4.97 13.35
CA GLU A 129 -8.61 4.05 12.22
C GLU A 129 -8.57 2.56 12.65
N LEU A 130 -8.35 2.27 13.94
CA LEU A 130 -8.24 0.90 14.44
C LEU A 130 -9.57 0.14 14.37
N LEU A 131 -9.54 -1.08 13.84
CA LEU A 131 -10.74 -1.92 13.66
C LEU A 131 -10.79 -3.16 14.57
N VAL A 132 -9.63 -3.72 14.97
CA VAL A 132 -9.58 -4.92 15.81
C VAL A 132 -9.80 -4.55 17.28
N LYS A 133 -10.65 -5.35 17.96
CA LYS A 133 -10.95 -5.25 19.39
C LYS A 133 -10.65 -6.58 20.06
N ALA A 134 -10.46 -6.57 21.38
CA ALA A 134 -10.16 -7.78 22.16
C ALA A 134 -11.29 -8.83 22.13
N ASP A 135 -12.52 -8.44 21.84
CA ASP A 135 -13.69 -9.32 21.67
C ASP A 135 -13.97 -9.73 20.22
N THR A 136 -13.11 -9.33 19.26
CA THR A 136 -13.22 -9.71 17.85
C THR A 136 -13.10 -11.22 17.70
N VAL A 137 -13.97 -11.81 16.88
CA VAL A 137 -13.94 -13.26 16.62
C VAL A 137 -12.99 -13.54 15.44
N ASN A 138 -12.06 -14.49 15.62
CA ASN A 138 -11.22 -14.98 14.54
C ASN A 138 -12.01 -15.97 13.66
N PRO A 139 -12.37 -15.62 12.40
CA PRO A 139 -13.14 -16.48 11.52
C PRO A 139 -12.37 -17.72 11.04
N LEU A 140 -11.03 -17.70 11.14
CA LEU A 140 -10.13 -18.76 10.72
C LEU A 140 -9.59 -19.60 11.90
N ALA A 141 -10.19 -19.51 13.09
CA ALA A 141 -9.69 -20.17 14.29
C ALA A 141 -9.55 -21.70 14.14
N SER A 142 -10.29 -22.33 13.23
CA SER A 142 -10.24 -23.77 12.95
C SER A 142 -9.32 -24.15 11.76
N ALA A 143 -8.64 -23.20 11.14
CA ALA A 143 -7.72 -23.46 10.03
C ALA A 143 -6.53 -24.33 10.52
N ASN A 144 -6.19 -25.34 9.74
CA ASN A 144 -5.20 -26.37 10.12
C ASN A 144 -4.31 -26.84 8.95
N ASP A 145 -4.18 -26.02 7.91
CA ASP A 145 -3.21 -26.24 6.84
C ASP A 145 -1.76 -26.07 7.36
N GLU A 146 -0.77 -26.42 6.53
CA GLU A 146 0.63 -26.47 6.95
C GLU A 146 1.35 -25.11 6.95
N SER A 147 0.67 -24.01 6.60
CA SER A 147 1.32 -22.70 6.40
C SER A 147 1.96 -22.14 7.67
N TRP A 148 1.32 -22.31 8.83
CA TRP A 148 1.92 -21.94 10.10
C TRP A 148 3.13 -22.81 10.45
N ASN A 149 2.99 -24.15 10.30
CA ASN A 149 4.09 -25.07 10.55
C ASN A 149 5.31 -24.79 9.67
N LYS A 150 5.08 -24.42 8.40
CA LYS A 150 6.15 -24.02 7.49
C LYS A 150 6.94 -22.85 8.06
N VAL A 151 6.28 -21.75 8.44
CA VAL A 151 6.93 -20.56 9.02
C VAL A 151 7.71 -20.89 10.28
N VAL A 152 7.15 -21.74 11.17
CA VAL A 152 7.83 -22.19 12.40
C VAL A 152 9.08 -23.00 12.08
N ASN A 153 8.99 -23.94 11.13
CA ASN A 153 10.13 -24.80 10.74
C ASN A 153 11.24 -24.00 10.04
N ASP A 154 10.87 -23.08 9.17
CA ASP A 154 11.80 -22.21 8.45
C ASP A 154 12.40 -21.13 9.36
N LYS A 155 11.79 -20.89 10.53
CA LYS A 155 12.13 -19.81 11.48
C LYS A 155 12.21 -18.44 10.83
N LYS A 156 11.47 -18.23 9.77
CA LYS A 156 11.53 -17.05 8.90
C LYS A 156 10.15 -16.70 8.38
N ILE A 157 9.90 -15.39 8.23
CA ILE A 157 8.74 -14.84 7.55
C ILE A 157 9.18 -13.64 6.69
N ILE A 158 8.78 -13.64 5.43
CA ILE A 158 9.11 -12.60 4.46
C ILE A 158 7.86 -11.79 4.15
N ILE A 159 7.93 -10.48 4.36
CA ILE A 159 6.82 -9.54 4.17
C ILE A 159 7.13 -8.60 3.01
N GLY A 160 6.27 -8.62 2.00
CA GLY A 160 6.31 -7.68 0.88
C GLY A 160 5.65 -6.35 1.24
N TYR A 161 6.33 -5.23 0.93
CA TYR A 161 5.83 -3.88 1.17
C TYR A 161 6.27 -2.88 0.08
N THR A 162 5.64 -1.71 0.04
CA THR A 162 6.08 -0.51 -0.69
C THR A 162 6.30 0.63 0.30
N LEU A 163 6.98 1.70 -0.12
CA LEU A 163 7.13 2.90 0.72
C LEU A 163 5.80 3.65 0.79
N PHE A 164 5.19 3.64 1.96
CA PHE A 164 3.84 4.13 2.22
C PHE A 164 3.77 4.69 3.65
N ALA A 165 4.15 5.95 3.86
CA ALA A 165 4.08 6.57 5.19
C ALA A 165 2.61 6.88 5.58
N PRO A 166 2.22 6.71 6.86
CA PRO A 166 3.02 6.23 7.99
C PRO A 166 3.00 4.71 8.20
N ILE A 167 2.57 3.93 7.20
CA ILE A 167 2.39 2.47 7.26
C ILE A 167 3.75 1.74 7.20
N ALA A 168 4.59 2.11 6.21
CA ALA A 168 5.96 1.60 6.05
C ALA A 168 6.82 2.66 5.33
N TYR A 169 7.85 3.18 5.99
CA TYR A 169 8.71 4.22 5.41
C TYR A 169 10.09 4.25 6.03
N ASN A 170 11.01 4.94 5.38
CA ASN A 170 12.34 5.16 5.90
C ASN A 170 12.36 6.42 6.77
N ASP A 171 12.75 6.28 8.03
CA ASP A 171 13.03 7.39 8.95
C ASP A 171 14.52 7.70 8.90
N GLY A 172 14.85 8.95 8.55
CA GLY A 172 16.23 9.41 8.30
C GLY A 172 16.63 9.31 6.82
N ASP A 173 17.85 9.73 6.54
CA ASP A 173 18.40 9.84 5.19
C ASP A 173 19.58 8.89 4.94
N GLY A 174 19.72 8.44 3.71
CA GLY A 174 20.87 7.67 3.23
C GLY A 174 21.01 6.30 3.88
N ALA A 175 22.27 5.88 4.17
CA ALA A 175 22.57 4.52 4.65
C ALA A 175 22.14 4.27 6.11
N ASP A 176 21.87 5.33 6.88
CA ASP A 176 21.45 5.24 8.28
C ASP A 176 19.91 5.23 8.42
N ALA A 177 19.18 5.35 7.32
CA ALA A 177 17.72 5.30 7.31
C ALA A 177 17.22 3.96 7.86
N LYS A 178 16.21 4.04 8.75
CA LYS A 178 15.59 2.86 9.35
C LYS A 178 14.20 2.67 8.81
N LEU A 179 13.88 1.44 8.43
CA LEU A 179 12.52 1.09 8.08
C LEU A 179 11.65 1.08 9.35
N VAL A 180 10.64 1.94 9.35
CA VAL A 180 9.67 2.13 10.42
C VAL A 180 8.27 2.24 9.84
N GLY A 181 7.26 2.28 10.69
CA GLY A 181 5.87 2.48 10.29
C GLY A 181 4.93 1.57 11.06
N PHE A 182 3.65 1.89 10.98
CA PHE A 182 2.63 1.17 11.72
C PHE A 182 2.66 -0.33 11.43
N ASP A 183 2.67 -0.73 10.15
CA ASP A 183 2.67 -2.15 9.76
C ASP A 183 4.00 -2.83 10.08
N ILE A 184 5.10 -2.11 10.00
CA ILE A 184 6.44 -2.63 10.32
C ILE A 184 6.52 -2.99 11.81
N ASP A 185 6.09 -2.10 12.68
CA ASP A 185 6.17 -2.31 14.12
C ASP A 185 5.10 -3.28 14.60
N LEU A 186 3.90 -3.25 13.99
CA LEU A 186 2.85 -4.21 14.28
C LEU A 186 3.25 -5.65 13.89
N ALA A 187 3.87 -5.84 12.73
CA ALA A 187 4.37 -7.15 12.31
C ALA A 187 5.40 -7.71 13.30
N LYS A 188 6.35 -6.88 13.76
CA LYS A 188 7.32 -7.27 14.80
C LYS A 188 6.63 -7.66 16.11
N ALA A 189 5.65 -6.87 16.56
CA ALA A 189 4.89 -7.14 17.78
C ALA A 189 4.10 -8.46 17.68
N VAL A 190 3.46 -8.72 16.53
CA VAL A 190 2.73 -9.95 16.24
C VAL A 190 3.65 -11.17 16.30
N ILE A 191 4.80 -11.15 15.63
CA ILE A 191 5.75 -12.28 15.65
C ILE A 191 6.31 -12.50 17.05
N LYS A 192 6.64 -11.44 17.78
CA LYS A 192 7.06 -11.53 19.19
C LYS A 192 5.99 -12.20 20.08
N TYR A 193 4.72 -11.82 19.92
CA TYR A 193 3.61 -12.42 20.64
C TYR A 193 3.48 -13.91 20.31
N LEU A 194 3.51 -14.29 19.02
CA LEU A 194 3.38 -15.68 18.58
C LEU A 194 4.55 -16.53 19.07
N ASN A 195 5.79 -16.03 19.03
CA ASN A 195 6.95 -16.72 19.59
C ASN A 195 6.78 -16.99 21.08
N THR A 196 6.28 -16.02 21.85
CA THR A 196 6.04 -16.18 23.29
C THR A 196 4.94 -17.20 23.56
N LYS A 197 3.82 -17.11 22.84
CA LYS A 197 2.64 -17.95 23.07
C LYS A 197 2.87 -19.41 22.69
N TYR A 198 3.55 -19.66 21.57
CA TYR A 198 3.75 -20.99 21.01
C TYR A 198 5.14 -21.57 21.26
N SER A 199 6.01 -20.85 22.02
CA SER A 199 7.40 -21.24 22.27
C SER A 199 8.15 -21.51 20.96
N THR A 200 7.94 -20.68 19.95
CA THR A 200 8.61 -20.72 18.65
C THR A 200 9.79 -19.74 18.60
N GLU A 201 10.66 -19.90 17.60
CA GLU A 201 11.87 -19.08 17.42
C GLU A 201 11.91 -18.47 16.02
N ILE A 202 10.77 -17.94 15.54
CA ILE A 202 10.70 -17.24 14.27
C ILE A 202 11.53 -15.94 14.41
N ALA A 203 12.47 -15.70 13.48
CA ALA A 203 13.25 -14.48 13.47
C ALA A 203 12.36 -13.23 13.28
N GLU A 204 12.92 -12.04 13.50
CA GLU A 204 12.24 -10.82 13.11
C GLU A 204 11.83 -10.87 11.63
N PRO A 205 10.66 -10.31 11.27
CA PRO A 205 10.20 -10.30 9.88
C PRO A 205 11.25 -9.71 8.94
N GLU A 206 11.48 -10.38 7.82
CA GLU A 206 12.27 -9.85 6.72
C GLU A 206 11.36 -9.04 5.79
N PHE A 207 11.63 -7.75 5.68
CA PHE A 207 10.84 -6.84 4.85
C PHE A 207 11.48 -6.66 3.48
N VAL A 208 10.72 -6.89 2.40
CA VAL A 208 11.19 -6.81 1.01
C VAL A 208 10.35 -5.80 0.24
N VAL A 209 10.99 -4.83 -0.38
CA VAL A 209 10.30 -3.89 -1.29
C VAL A 209 9.83 -4.65 -2.53
N ILE A 210 8.56 -4.50 -2.87
CA ILE A 210 7.95 -5.17 -4.03
C ILE A 210 7.37 -4.14 -5.01
N ASP A 211 7.15 -4.56 -6.25
CA ASP A 211 6.21 -3.92 -7.15
C ASP A 211 4.79 -4.32 -6.72
N TRP A 212 3.98 -3.34 -6.31
CA TRP A 212 2.64 -3.59 -5.78
C TRP A 212 1.74 -4.36 -6.75
N ASN A 213 1.89 -4.12 -8.03
CA ASN A 213 1.14 -4.82 -9.06
C ASN A 213 1.47 -6.33 -9.17
N GLN A 214 2.56 -6.78 -8.55
CA GLN A 214 3.00 -8.19 -8.59
C GLN A 214 2.73 -8.95 -7.28
N LYS A 215 2.09 -8.33 -6.30
CA LYS A 215 1.90 -8.88 -4.95
C LYS A 215 1.28 -10.28 -4.94
N GLU A 216 0.25 -10.51 -5.77
CA GLU A 216 -0.41 -11.82 -5.89
C GLU A 216 0.54 -12.89 -6.44
N ALA A 217 1.28 -12.56 -7.49
CA ALA A 217 2.24 -13.47 -8.11
C ALA A 217 3.41 -13.82 -7.15
N LEU A 218 3.86 -12.84 -6.35
CA LEU A 218 4.93 -13.05 -5.37
C LEU A 218 4.48 -13.92 -4.19
N LEU A 219 3.22 -13.82 -3.76
CA LEU A 219 2.62 -14.74 -2.79
C LEU A 219 2.46 -16.14 -3.38
N GLU A 220 1.95 -16.24 -4.62
CA GLU A 220 1.67 -17.51 -5.26
C GLU A 220 2.94 -18.35 -5.47
N ASN A 221 4.04 -17.71 -5.89
CA ASN A 221 5.33 -18.38 -6.12
C ASN A 221 6.18 -18.55 -4.85
N GLY A 222 5.74 -18.00 -3.71
CA GLY A 222 6.44 -18.11 -2.42
C GLY A 222 7.70 -17.25 -2.29
N THR A 223 7.85 -16.20 -3.09
CA THR A 223 8.92 -15.20 -2.93
C THR A 223 8.72 -14.42 -1.63
N ILE A 224 7.47 -14.13 -1.27
CA ILE A 224 7.07 -13.56 0.00
C ILE A 224 6.02 -14.46 0.66
N ASP A 225 5.97 -14.45 1.99
CA ASP A 225 4.96 -15.18 2.77
C ASP A 225 3.70 -14.35 2.99
N LEU A 226 3.87 -13.04 3.15
CA LEU A 226 2.80 -12.09 3.42
C LEU A 226 2.95 -10.83 2.56
N VAL A 227 1.81 -10.23 2.22
CA VAL A 227 1.67 -8.81 1.90
C VAL A 227 1.10 -8.13 3.13
N TRP A 228 1.87 -7.20 3.70
CA TRP A 228 1.46 -6.43 4.87
C TRP A 228 1.90 -4.99 4.70
N ASN A 229 1.06 -4.19 4.08
CA ASN A 229 1.36 -2.81 3.69
C ASN A 229 0.08 -2.02 3.35
N GLY A 230 -0.89 -2.01 4.26
CA GLY A 230 -2.13 -1.28 4.00
C GLY A 230 -2.90 -1.84 2.80
N MET A 231 -2.97 -3.15 2.64
CA MET A 231 -3.67 -3.74 1.51
C MET A 231 -5.19 -3.66 1.69
N THR A 232 -5.87 -2.93 0.81
CA THR A 232 -7.34 -2.88 0.78
C THR A 232 -7.95 -4.26 0.56
N ILE A 233 -8.89 -4.63 1.40
CA ILE A 233 -9.66 -5.87 1.29
C ILE A 233 -10.74 -5.68 0.24
N THR A 234 -10.68 -6.44 -0.86
CA THR A 234 -11.74 -6.51 -1.87
C THR A 234 -12.26 -7.94 -2.03
N PRO A 235 -13.46 -8.14 -2.61
CA PRO A 235 -13.96 -9.48 -2.94
C PRO A 235 -12.97 -10.29 -3.77
N GLU A 236 -12.41 -9.71 -4.83
CA GLU A 236 -11.46 -10.34 -5.76
C GLU A 236 -10.18 -10.78 -5.03
N ARG A 237 -9.65 -9.91 -4.16
CA ARG A 237 -8.48 -10.24 -3.33
C ARG A 237 -8.75 -11.39 -2.36
N LYS A 238 -9.96 -11.45 -1.78
CA LYS A 238 -10.37 -12.59 -0.93
C LYS A 238 -10.53 -13.90 -1.72
N GLU A 239 -10.92 -13.82 -2.98
CA GLU A 239 -10.97 -15.00 -3.84
C GLU A 239 -9.57 -15.50 -4.21
N GLY A 240 -8.62 -14.60 -4.46
CA GLY A 240 -7.25 -14.92 -4.87
C GLY A 240 -6.28 -15.20 -3.73
N MET A 241 -6.55 -14.73 -2.52
CA MET A 241 -5.61 -14.79 -1.37
C MET A 241 -6.32 -15.23 -0.09
N SER A 242 -5.56 -15.72 0.89
CA SER A 242 -6.01 -15.83 2.28
C SER A 242 -5.79 -14.48 2.97
N VAL A 243 -6.86 -13.87 3.49
CA VAL A 243 -6.83 -12.50 4.01
C VAL A 243 -7.23 -12.46 5.48
N SER A 244 -6.55 -11.63 6.27
CA SER A 244 -6.79 -11.44 7.69
C SER A 244 -8.13 -10.75 7.99
N LEU A 245 -8.44 -10.63 9.28
CA LEU A 245 -9.37 -9.64 9.79
C LEU A 245 -8.97 -8.25 9.28
N PRO A 246 -9.95 -7.36 9.03
CA PRO A 246 -9.63 -5.95 8.78
C PRO A 246 -9.01 -5.35 10.06
N TYR A 247 -7.83 -4.70 9.89
CA TYR A 247 -7.13 -4.15 11.03
C TYR A 247 -7.10 -2.62 11.06
N LEU A 248 -7.24 -1.94 9.91
CA LEU A 248 -7.22 -0.48 9.83
C LEU A 248 -8.26 0.01 8.81
N ALA A 249 -8.97 1.09 9.14
CA ALA A 249 -9.86 1.78 8.20
C ALA A 249 -9.05 2.71 7.27
N ASN A 250 -9.54 2.89 6.04
CA ASN A 250 -8.98 3.77 5.03
C ASN A 250 -10.08 4.34 4.13
N LYS A 251 -9.70 5.29 3.28
CA LYS A 251 -10.53 5.83 2.20
C LYS A 251 -9.66 6.10 0.99
N GLN A 252 -10.23 5.96 -0.21
CA GLN A 252 -9.59 6.49 -1.42
C GLN A 252 -10.01 7.95 -1.60
N VAL A 253 -9.03 8.84 -1.79
CA VAL A 253 -9.24 10.29 -1.86
C VAL A 253 -8.49 10.91 -3.03
N ALA A 254 -8.99 12.05 -3.51
CA ALA A 254 -8.30 12.86 -4.51
C ALA A 254 -7.42 13.93 -3.84
N ILE A 255 -6.22 14.07 -4.35
CA ILE A 255 -5.27 15.15 -4.01
C ILE A 255 -5.11 16.06 -5.22
N ILE A 256 -5.18 17.35 -4.96
CA ILE A 256 -4.97 18.41 -5.97
C ILE A 256 -4.04 19.49 -5.44
N ALA A 257 -3.48 20.31 -6.32
CA ALA A 257 -2.86 21.56 -5.91
C ALA A 257 -3.92 22.54 -5.37
N LYS A 258 -3.62 23.27 -4.30
CA LYS A 258 -4.53 24.30 -3.74
C LYS A 258 -4.89 25.38 -4.77
N ALA A 259 -3.97 25.66 -5.68
CA ALA A 259 -4.19 26.61 -6.77
C ALA A 259 -5.28 26.16 -7.76
N ASP A 260 -5.58 24.87 -7.83
CA ASP A 260 -6.59 24.29 -8.71
C ASP A 260 -7.95 24.04 -8.00
N SER A 261 -8.14 24.59 -6.79
CA SER A 261 -9.39 24.46 -6.05
C SER A 261 -10.61 24.87 -6.88
N ASP A 262 -10.54 25.99 -7.58
CA ASP A 262 -11.65 26.50 -8.41
C ASP A 262 -12.00 25.56 -9.59
N LYS A 263 -11.07 24.67 -9.96
CA LYS A 263 -11.29 23.71 -11.05
C LYS A 263 -11.94 22.41 -10.57
N PHE A 264 -11.57 21.93 -9.36
CA PHE A 264 -11.87 20.56 -8.95
C PHE A 264 -12.66 20.47 -7.62
N ASP A 265 -12.82 21.55 -6.83
CA ASP A 265 -13.62 21.51 -5.61
C ASP A 265 -15.09 21.24 -5.94
N ALA A 266 -15.60 20.17 -5.42
CA ALA A 266 -16.98 19.74 -5.58
C ALA A 266 -17.60 19.39 -4.23
N ASP A 267 -18.92 19.46 -4.15
CA ASP A 267 -19.66 19.12 -2.92
C ASP A 267 -19.88 17.60 -2.74
N ASN A 268 -19.59 16.81 -3.78
CA ASN A 268 -19.73 15.36 -3.79
C ASN A 268 -18.98 14.74 -4.98
N TYR A 269 -18.95 13.39 -5.01
CA TYR A 269 -18.31 12.62 -6.06
C TYR A 269 -18.86 12.91 -7.47
N GLU A 270 -20.19 12.98 -7.65
CA GLU A 270 -20.79 13.23 -8.97
C GLU A 270 -20.43 14.61 -9.53
N GLY A 271 -20.35 15.62 -8.67
CA GLY A 271 -19.88 16.96 -9.03
C GLY A 271 -18.42 16.94 -9.45
N PHE A 272 -17.58 16.24 -8.70
CA PHE A 272 -16.16 16.08 -9.00
C PHE A 272 -15.93 15.40 -10.36
N VAL A 273 -16.62 14.30 -10.66
CA VAL A 273 -16.48 13.57 -11.94
C VAL A 273 -16.70 14.51 -13.14
N LYS A 274 -17.68 15.42 -13.05
CA LYS A 274 -17.97 16.41 -14.10
C LYS A 274 -16.86 17.44 -14.26
N LEU A 275 -16.26 17.86 -13.14
CA LEU A 275 -15.15 18.84 -13.16
C LEU A 275 -13.84 18.21 -13.61
N ALA A 276 -13.64 16.93 -13.30
CA ALA A 276 -12.40 16.21 -13.59
C ALA A 276 -12.32 15.61 -15.02
N THR A 277 -13.33 15.82 -15.88
CA THR A 277 -13.42 15.19 -17.22
C THR A 277 -12.15 15.38 -18.08
N ASP A 278 -11.52 16.56 -18.03
CA ASP A 278 -10.32 16.88 -18.82
C ASP A 278 -9.02 16.70 -18.04
N ALA A 279 -9.08 16.19 -16.79
CA ALA A 279 -7.91 16.03 -15.94
C ALA A 279 -7.01 14.88 -16.37
N VAL A 280 -5.71 15.02 -16.14
CA VAL A 280 -4.75 13.91 -16.08
C VAL A 280 -4.72 13.39 -14.66
N VAL A 281 -5.00 12.10 -14.49
CA VAL A 281 -5.04 11.43 -13.19
C VAL A 281 -3.82 10.54 -13.02
N ILE A 282 -3.23 10.49 -11.83
CA ILE A 282 -2.09 9.62 -11.51
C ILE A 282 -2.39 8.74 -10.30
N VAL A 283 -2.03 7.45 -10.40
CA VAL A 283 -2.28 6.43 -9.38
C VAL A 283 -1.12 5.43 -9.30
N GLU A 284 -1.03 4.69 -8.19
CA GLU A 284 -0.19 3.50 -8.10
C GLU A 284 -0.85 2.33 -8.85
N LYS A 285 -0.09 1.66 -9.72
CA LYS A 285 -0.58 0.52 -10.50
C LYS A 285 -0.94 -0.67 -9.59
N GLY A 286 -2.09 -1.32 -9.85
CA GLY A 286 -2.59 -2.43 -9.04
C GLY A 286 -3.12 -2.03 -7.67
N SER A 287 -3.24 -0.71 -7.39
CA SER A 287 -3.83 -0.20 -6.15
C SER A 287 -5.36 -0.16 -6.22
N ALA A 288 -6.00 0.06 -5.06
CA ALA A 288 -7.42 0.35 -5.03
C ALA A 288 -7.73 1.70 -5.70
N GLY A 289 -6.82 2.68 -5.59
CA GLY A 289 -6.93 3.98 -6.27
C GLY A 289 -7.03 3.87 -7.78
N GLU A 290 -6.29 2.94 -8.41
CA GLU A 290 -6.42 2.68 -9.85
C GLU A 290 -7.83 2.21 -10.21
N SER A 291 -8.41 1.30 -9.42
CA SER A 291 -9.77 0.79 -9.64
C SER A 291 -10.85 1.88 -9.52
N MET A 292 -10.57 2.98 -8.80
CA MET A 292 -11.51 4.11 -8.72
C MET A 292 -11.58 4.91 -10.03
N VAL A 293 -10.57 4.81 -10.89
CA VAL A 293 -10.47 5.55 -12.17
C VAL A 293 -10.83 4.68 -13.36
N LEU A 294 -10.44 3.40 -13.32
CA LEU A 294 -10.74 2.44 -14.38
C LEU A 294 -12.25 2.18 -14.49
N PRO A 295 -12.77 1.87 -15.70
CA PRO A 295 -14.16 1.43 -15.85
C PRO A 295 -14.40 0.16 -15.05
N ASP A 296 -15.66 -0.07 -14.66
CA ASP A 296 -16.05 -1.34 -14.06
C ASP A 296 -15.87 -2.46 -15.11
N GLU A 297 -15.34 -3.60 -14.70
CA GLU A 297 -15.24 -4.77 -15.56
C GLU A 297 -16.67 -5.29 -15.84
N GLU A 298 -17.01 -5.50 -17.13
CA GLU A 298 -18.31 -6.02 -17.57
C GLU A 298 -18.45 -7.53 -17.28
#